data_aea94f596a9b0be000eae4da1391f3a6
#
_entry.id   aea94f596a9b0be000eae4da1391f3a6
#
_cell.length_a   1.000
_cell.length_b   1.000
_cell.length_c   1.000
_cell.angle_alpha   90.00
_cell.angle_beta   90.00
_cell.angle_gamma   90.00
#
_symmetry.space_group_name_H-M   'P 1'
#
loop_
_entity.id
_entity.type
_entity.pdbx_description
1 polymer ?
#
loop_
_entity_poly.entity_id
_entity_poly.type
_entity_poly.pdbx_seq_one_letter_code
_entity_poly.pdbx_strand_id
1 'polypeptide(L)'
;MLAVVLGACSSAGQPETTVAVDPAESPEVVATVVVDALAAGDAELAAANTIQEQMAWLAMAEGASLQEAASLLEDGAESIALNYWTGFSQSAAMPPLAISSVVESRVGEHNFAVVSLGNTDDLRLVLRSEPEWKVDVVASFGSTLVARLADVVEVVAANSGDGADRLRQMLGDQKDSVDIASSDTALEETARQALLDLAEALQNLSS
;
A
#
# COMPACT_ATOMS: atom_id res chain seq x y z
N MET A 1 -5.62 78.81 4.32
CA MET A 1 -6.02 77.53 4.95
C MET A 1 -5.84 76.46 3.91
N LEU A 2 -4.80 75.67 4.00
CA LEU A 2 -4.45 74.60 3.05
C LEU A 2 -4.64 73.32 3.81
N ALA A 3 -5.61 72.47 3.40
CA ALA A 3 -5.83 71.15 3.95
C ALA A 3 -5.04 70.14 3.13
N VAL A 4 -4.07 69.48 3.76
CA VAL A 4 -3.31 68.37 3.18
C VAL A 4 -4.04 67.08 3.51
N VAL A 5 -4.55 66.38 2.48
CA VAL A 5 -5.13 65.07 2.61
C VAL A 5 -4.02 64.04 2.38
N LEU A 6 -3.62 63.35 3.43
CA LEU A 6 -2.73 62.19 3.36
C LEU A 6 -3.52 60.96 2.94
N GLY A 7 -3.30 60.54 1.70
CA GLY A 7 -3.84 59.25 1.22
C GLY A 7 -3.03 58.09 1.79
N ALA A 8 -3.66 57.28 2.61
CA ALA A 8 -3.14 55.99 3.05
C ALA A 8 -3.28 54.99 1.93
N CYS A 9 -2.17 54.55 1.33
CA CYS A 9 -2.12 53.38 0.48
C CYS A 9 -2.20 52.12 1.36
N SER A 10 -3.38 51.52 1.44
CA SER A 10 -3.54 50.17 1.95
C SER A 10 -3.07 49.20 0.88
N SER A 11 -1.90 48.60 1.11
CA SER A 11 -1.49 47.39 0.39
C SER A 11 -2.43 46.30 0.77
N ALA A 12 -3.41 46.04 -0.08
CA ALA A 12 -4.18 44.81 0.00
C ALA A 12 -3.22 43.63 -0.28
N GLY A 13 -2.85 42.89 0.75
CA GLY A 13 -2.19 41.61 0.60
C GLY A 13 -3.06 40.75 -0.30
N GLN A 14 -2.51 40.29 -1.43
CA GLN A 14 -3.13 39.23 -2.20
C GLN A 14 -3.27 38.04 -1.27
N PRO A 15 -4.42 37.39 -1.21
CA PRO A 15 -4.51 36.10 -0.55
C PRO A 15 -3.56 35.16 -1.30
N GLU A 16 -2.57 34.62 -0.60
CA GLU A 16 -1.84 33.46 -1.09
C GLU A 16 -2.90 32.42 -1.43
N THR A 17 -3.05 32.14 -2.70
CA THR A 17 -3.87 31.02 -3.16
C THR A 17 -3.10 29.77 -2.71
N THR A 18 -3.42 29.27 -1.53
CA THR A 18 -3.02 27.93 -1.14
C THR A 18 -3.69 27.03 -2.17
N VAL A 19 -2.92 26.57 -3.13
CA VAL A 19 -3.36 25.51 -4.04
C VAL A 19 -3.62 24.34 -3.12
N ALA A 20 -4.90 24.02 -2.89
CA ALA A 20 -5.25 22.81 -2.20
C ALA A 20 -4.71 21.66 -3.07
N VAL A 21 -3.63 21.01 -2.58
CA VAL A 21 -3.13 19.77 -3.16
C VAL A 21 -4.28 18.79 -3.05
N ASP A 22 -4.66 18.17 -4.16
CA ASP A 22 -5.68 17.12 -4.14
C ASP A 22 -5.20 16.03 -3.17
N PRO A 23 -5.97 15.69 -2.13
CA PRO A 23 -5.59 14.67 -1.16
C PRO A 23 -5.15 13.33 -1.80
N ALA A 24 -5.65 13.02 -3.00
CA ALA A 24 -5.26 11.83 -3.76
C ALA A 24 -3.83 11.90 -4.34
N GLU A 25 -3.20 13.08 -4.37
CA GLU A 25 -1.88 13.29 -5.00
C GLU A 25 -0.69 13.16 -4.05
N SER A 26 -0.91 13.12 -2.73
CA SER A 26 0.18 13.07 -1.74
C SER A 26 0.16 11.77 -0.93
N PRO A 27 1.28 11.01 -0.89
CA PRO A 27 1.36 9.79 -0.08
C PRO A 27 1.18 10.06 1.42
N GLU A 28 1.60 11.25 1.91
CA GLU A 28 1.45 11.62 3.32
C GLU A 28 -0.03 11.78 3.70
N VAL A 29 -0.84 12.34 2.82
CA VAL A 29 -2.28 12.52 3.06
C VAL A 29 -2.98 11.16 3.07
N VAL A 30 -2.71 10.29 2.10
CA VAL A 30 -3.29 8.94 2.06
C VAL A 30 -2.85 8.13 3.28
N ALA A 31 -1.58 8.20 3.66
CA ALA A 31 -1.08 7.55 4.87
C ALA A 31 -1.81 8.05 6.13
N THR A 32 -2.03 9.35 6.26
CA THR A 32 -2.76 9.94 7.39
C THR A 32 -4.19 9.42 7.43
N VAL A 33 -4.90 9.41 6.29
CA VAL A 33 -6.27 8.89 6.20
C VAL A 33 -6.34 7.43 6.65
N VAL A 34 -5.41 6.58 6.17
CA VAL A 34 -5.40 5.16 6.52
C VAL A 34 -5.05 4.94 7.99
N VAL A 35 -4.04 5.64 8.52
CA VAL A 35 -3.63 5.52 9.93
C VAL A 35 -4.76 5.96 10.87
N ASP A 36 -5.44 7.06 10.55
CA ASP A 36 -6.58 7.54 11.33
C ASP A 36 -7.77 6.58 11.24
N ALA A 37 -8.03 6.01 10.06
CA ALA A 37 -9.06 4.99 9.85
C ALA A 37 -8.77 3.74 10.71
N LEU A 38 -7.54 3.24 10.70
CA LEU A 38 -7.13 2.09 11.51
C LEU A 38 -7.25 2.37 13.01
N ALA A 39 -6.86 3.58 13.46
CA ALA A 39 -6.99 3.99 14.85
C ALA A 39 -8.48 4.12 15.29
N ALA A 40 -9.36 4.50 14.37
CA ALA A 40 -10.80 4.59 14.60
C ALA A 40 -11.55 3.24 14.44
N GLY A 41 -10.88 2.21 13.91
CA GLY A 41 -11.51 0.93 13.56
C GLY A 41 -12.37 1.00 12.29
N ASP A 42 -12.15 2.01 11.44
CA ASP A 42 -12.83 2.20 10.16
C ASP A 42 -12.14 1.35 9.07
N ALA A 43 -12.50 0.07 9.04
CA ALA A 43 -11.95 -0.87 8.07
C ALA A 43 -12.40 -0.59 6.62
N GLU A 44 -13.56 0.06 6.42
CA GLU A 44 -14.06 0.41 5.09
C GLU A 44 -13.16 1.46 4.43
N LEU A 45 -12.79 2.50 5.18
CA LEU A 45 -11.91 3.54 4.68
C LEU A 45 -10.50 3.03 4.42
N ALA A 46 -9.96 2.14 5.27
CA ALA A 46 -8.69 1.48 5.03
C ALA A 46 -8.73 0.60 3.77
N ALA A 47 -9.80 -0.18 3.57
CA ALA A 47 -10.00 -1.03 2.41
C ALA A 47 -10.07 -0.23 1.10
N ALA A 48 -10.79 0.90 1.09
CA ALA A 48 -10.91 1.78 -0.08
C ALA A 48 -9.55 2.35 -0.55
N ASN A 49 -8.61 2.50 0.39
CA ASN A 49 -7.25 2.99 0.12
C ASN A 49 -6.21 1.88 -0.05
N THR A 50 -6.62 0.66 -0.38
CA THR A 50 -5.74 -0.52 -0.54
C THR A 50 -5.71 -0.96 -2.01
N ILE A 51 -4.58 -1.49 -2.45
CA ILE A 51 -4.44 -2.09 -3.79
C ILE A 51 -5.28 -3.36 -3.86
N GLN A 52 -6.32 -3.34 -4.68
CA GLN A 52 -7.34 -4.40 -4.73
C GLN A 52 -6.82 -5.70 -5.34
N GLU A 53 -5.93 -5.61 -6.32
CA GLU A 53 -5.37 -6.78 -7.02
C GLU A 53 -4.60 -7.69 -6.06
N GLN A 54 -3.92 -7.14 -5.06
CA GLN A 54 -3.21 -7.91 -4.04
C GLN A 54 -4.14 -8.76 -3.20
N MET A 55 -5.42 -8.39 -3.10
CA MET A 55 -6.40 -9.13 -2.32
C MET A 55 -6.71 -10.51 -2.91
N ALA A 56 -6.58 -10.68 -4.23
CA ALA A 56 -6.70 -11.99 -4.86
C ALA A 56 -5.57 -12.94 -4.40
N TRP A 57 -4.34 -12.44 -4.29
CA TRP A 57 -3.20 -13.19 -3.76
C TRP A 57 -3.40 -13.55 -2.30
N LEU A 58 -3.82 -12.59 -1.48
CA LEU A 58 -4.10 -12.81 -0.07
C LEU A 58 -5.26 -13.80 0.14
N ALA A 59 -6.31 -13.74 -0.66
CA ALA A 59 -7.41 -14.70 -0.61
C ALA A 59 -6.93 -16.13 -0.85
N MET A 60 -6.05 -16.36 -1.83
CA MET A 60 -5.45 -17.69 -2.05
C MET A 60 -4.56 -18.10 -0.88
N ALA A 61 -3.80 -17.19 -0.31
CA ALA A 61 -2.98 -17.45 0.88
C ALA A 61 -3.82 -17.83 2.12
N GLU A 62 -5.09 -17.45 2.14
CA GLU A 62 -6.09 -17.85 3.15
C GLU A 62 -6.94 -19.05 2.73
N GLY A 63 -6.70 -19.65 1.56
CA GLY A 63 -7.31 -20.92 1.12
C GLY A 63 -8.35 -20.78 0.01
N ALA A 64 -8.53 -19.60 -0.60
CA ALA A 64 -9.37 -19.49 -1.78
C ALA A 64 -8.79 -20.30 -2.95
N SER A 65 -9.66 -20.89 -3.75
CA SER A 65 -9.25 -21.57 -4.96
C SER A 65 -8.73 -20.60 -6.03
N LEU A 66 -7.96 -21.12 -6.96
CA LEU A 66 -7.46 -20.36 -8.11
C LEU A 66 -8.61 -19.69 -8.91
N GLN A 67 -9.74 -20.39 -9.06
CA GLN A 67 -10.89 -19.86 -9.78
C GLN A 67 -11.55 -18.69 -9.02
N GLU A 68 -11.71 -18.80 -7.69
CA GLU A 68 -12.24 -17.72 -6.86
C GLU A 68 -11.32 -16.50 -6.90
N ALA A 69 -10.01 -16.69 -6.76
CA ALA A 69 -9.04 -15.60 -6.85
C ALA A 69 -9.04 -14.92 -8.23
N ALA A 70 -9.13 -15.69 -9.31
CA ALA A 70 -9.24 -15.14 -10.66
C ALA A 70 -10.52 -14.32 -10.86
N SER A 71 -11.64 -14.72 -10.23
CA SER A 71 -12.88 -13.93 -10.26
C SER A 71 -12.75 -12.62 -9.48
N LEU A 72 -11.98 -12.59 -8.39
CA LEU A 72 -11.73 -11.36 -7.64
C LEU A 72 -10.98 -10.30 -8.47
N LEU A 73 -10.15 -10.70 -9.42
CA LEU A 73 -9.49 -9.76 -10.34
C LEU A 73 -10.47 -9.11 -11.33
N GLU A 74 -11.61 -9.76 -11.62
CA GLU A 74 -12.63 -9.25 -12.54
C GLU A 74 -13.71 -8.44 -11.80
N ASP A 75 -14.19 -8.99 -10.68
CA ASP A 75 -15.36 -8.49 -9.96
C ASP A 75 -14.99 -7.48 -8.86
N GLY A 76 -13.67 -7.34 -8.58
CA GLY A 76 -13.15 -6.57 -7.45
C GLY A 76 -13.04 -7.37 -6.17
N ALA A 77 -12.14 -6.95 -5.30
CA ALA A 77 -11.80 -7.66 -4.06
C ALA A 77 -12.09 -6.81 -2.80
N GLU A 78 -13.00 -5.84 -2.89
CA GLU A 78 -13.32 -4.92 -1.79
C GLU A 78 -13.74 -5.65 -0.50
N SER A 79 -14.52 -6.74 -0.62
CA SER A 79 -14.94 -7.54 0.53
C SER A 79 -13.77 -8.25 1.21
N ILE A 80 -12.76 -8.67 0.43
CA ILE A 80 -11.54 -9.29 0.97
C ILE A 80 -10.70 -8.23 1.69
N ALA A 81 -10.53 -7.05 1.08
CA ALA A 81 -9.83 -5.93 1.70
C ALA A 81 -10.52 -5.50 3.02
N LEU A 82 -11.84 -5.39 3.02
CA LEU A 82 -12.61 -5.09 4.23
C LEU A 82 -12.42 -6.14 5.32
N ASN A 83 -12.47 -7.43 4.98
CA ASN A 83 -12.26 -8.52 5.92
C ASN A 83 -10.83 -8.51 6.49
N TYR A 84 -9.84 -8.26 5.63
CA TYR A 84 -8.44 -8.14 6.04
C TYR A 84 -8.26 -7.03 7.08
N TRP A 85 -8.73 -5.82 6.81
CA TRP A 85 -8.60 -4.69 7.72
C TRP A 85 -9.46 -4.81 8.97
N THR A 86 -10.63 -5.45 8.87
CA THR A 86 -11.45 -5.80 10.04
C THR A 86 -10.69 -6.75 10.97
N GLY A 87 -10.09 -7.81 10.42
CA GLY A 87 -9.27 -8.75 11.19
C GLY A 87 -8.03 -8.08 11.79
N PHE A 88 -7.37 -7.22 11.03
CA PHE A 88 -6.23 -6.45 11.49
C PHE A 88 -6.59 -5.55 12.68
N SER A 89 -7.64 -4.76 12.58
CA SER A 89 -8.11 -3.85 13.65
C SER A 89 -8.54 -4.58 14.92
N GLN A 90 -9.05 -5.81 14.80
CA GLN A 90 -9.44 -6.64 15.95
C GLN A 90 -8.23 -7.30 16.61
N SER A 91 -7.18 -7.61 15.86
CA SER A 91 -5.99 -8.30 16.37
C SER A 91 -4.94 -7.34 16.93
N ALA A 92 -4.88 -6.14 16.42
CA ALA A 92 -3.95 -5.09 16.80
C ALA A 92 -4.73 -3.90 17.40
N ALA A 93 -4.80 -3.78 18.72
CA ALA A 93 -5.18 -2.52 19.34
C ALA A 93 -4.09 -1.50 18.99
N MET A 94 -4.23 -0.86 17.83
CA MET A 94 -3.26 0.16 17.40
C MET A 94 -3.43 1.41 18.27
N PRO A 95 -2.38 1.83 18.98
CA PRO A 95 -2.38 3.16 19.58
C PRO A 95 -2.44 4.20 18.45
N PRO A 96 -2.93 5.43 18.69
CA PRO A 96 -2.82 6.51 17.73
C PRO A 96 -1.35 6.66 17.33
N LEU A 97 -1.04 6.36 16.07
CA LEU A 97 0.32 6.43 15.54
C LEU A 97 0.48 7.73 14.77
N ALA A 98 1.45 8.54 15.18
CA ALA A 98 1.84 9.70 14.39
C ALA A 98 2.77 9.25 13.26
N ILE A 99 2.60 9.82 12.09
CA ILE A 99 3.57 9.68 10.99
C ILE A 99 4.84 10.43 11.40
N SER A 100 5.97 9.73 11.42
CA SER A 100 7.27 10.30 11.77
C SER A 100 8.10 10.68 10.54
N SER A 101 7.96 9.95 9.43
CA SER A 101 8.60 10.27 8.15
C SER A 101 7.85 9.64 6.98
N VAL A 102 7.99 10.27 5.81
CA VAL A 102 7.58 9.71 4.52
C VAL A 102 8.78 9.79 3.59
N VAL A 103 9.20 8.68 3.02
CA VAL A 103 10.34 8.60 2.10
C VAL A 103 9.86 7.99 0.79
N GLU A 104 9.88 8.80 -0.26
CA GLU A 104 9.52 8.34 -1.59
C GLU A 104 10.74 7.70 -2.29
N SER A 105 10.49 6.64 -3.04
CA SER A 105 11.48 5.94 -3.83
C SER A 105 10.85 5.33 -5.07
N ARG A 106 11.68 4.99 -6.07
CA ARG A 106 11.25 4.25 -7.24
C ARG A 106 11.95 2.90 -7.27
N VAL A 107 11.16 1.82 -7.40
CA VAL A 107 11.65 0.46 -7.58
C VAL A 107 10.98 -0.11 -8.83
N GLY A 108 11.78 -0.60 -9.78
CA GLY A 108 11.28 -1.07 -11.06
C GLY A 108 10.47 -0.02 -11.80
N GLU A 109 9.24 -0.31 -12.08
CA GLU A 109 8.34 0.60 -12.79
C GLU A 109 7.46 1.46 -11.85
N HIS A 110 7.41 1.14 -10.55
CA HIS A 110 6.50 1.75 -9.59
C HIS A 110 7.16 2.79 -8.68
N ASN A 111 6.38 3.79 -8.27
CA ASN A 111 6.76 4.72 -7.21
C ASN A 111 6.17 4.23 -5.89
N PHE A 112 7.00 4.24 -4.86
CA PHE A 112 6.65 3.85 -3.50
C PHE A 112 6.89 4.99 -2.52
N ALA A 113 6.11 5.01 -1.44
CA ALA A 113 6.33 5.85 -0.30
C ALA A 113 6.35 4.97 0.96
N VAL A 114 7.50 4.95 1.63
CA VAL A 114 7.66 4.26 2.92
C VAL A 114 7.34 5.26 4.02
N VAL A 115 6.31 4.96 4.78
CA VAL A 115 5.79 5.77 5.88
C VAL A 115 6.17 5.11 7.19
N SER A 116 7.03 5.76 7.96
CA SER A 116 7.38 5.30 9.32
C SER A 116 6.35 5.82 10.31
N LEU A 117 5.90 4.94 11.20
CA LEU A 117 4.85 5.22 12.18
C LEU A 117 5.41 5.17 13.61
N GLY A 118 5.03 6.15 14.43
CA GLY A 118 5.46 6.24 15.80
C GLY A 118 6.92 6.66 15.99
N ASN A 119 7.52 6.26 17.11
CA ASN A 119 8.90 6.59 17.46
C ASN A 119 9.87 5.43 17.23
N THR A 120 9.42 4.36 16.60
CA THR A 120 10.21 3.16 16.29
C THR A 120 10.24 2.94 14.80
N ASP A 121 11.40 2.57 14.27
CA ASP A 121 11.56 2.24 12.85
C ASP A 121 10.90 0.89 12.48
N ASP A 122 10.33 0.18 13.46
CA ASP A 122 9.79 -1.17 13.31
C ASP A 122 8.37 -1.19 12.73
N LEU A 123 7.65 -0.05 12.76
CA LEU A 123 6.27 0.03 12.27
C LEU A 123 6.22 0.92 11.03
N ARG A 124 5.98 0.30 9.89
CA ARG A 124 5.90 1.02 8.62
C ARG A 124 4.66 0.64 7.82
N LEU A 125 4.17 1.60 7.07
CA LEU A 125 3.18 1.42 6.04
C LEU A 125 3.83 1.77 4.70
N VAL A 126 3.60 0.99 3.67
CA VAL A 126 4.10 1.27 2.33
C VAL A 126 2.93 1.58 1.41
N LEU A 127 3.06 2.66 0.68
CA LEU A 127 2.11 3.07 -0.36
C LEU A 127 2.76 2.88 -1.72
N ARG A 128 1.97 2.53 -2.73
CA ARG A 128 2.35 2.46 -4.15
C ARG A 128 1.43 3.36 -4.96
N SER A 129 1.96 4.06 -5.96
CA SER A 129 1.18 4.92 -6.85
C SER A 129 0.78 4.17 -8.12
N GLU A 130 -0.56 3.97 -8.35
CA GLU A 130 -1.14 3.30 -9.53
C GLU A 130 -2.58 3.76 -9.83
N PRO A 131 -2.83 4.79 -10.55
CA PRO A 131 -2.15 6.07 -10.64
C PRO A 131 -2.25 6.89 -9.33
N GLU A 132 -3.13 6.49 -8.42
CA GLU A 132 -3.32 7.08 -7.10
C GLU A 132 -2.49 6.33 -6.06
N TRP A 133 -2.11 7.03 -5.00
CA TRP A 133 -1.44 6.40 -3.87
C TRP A 133 -2.42 5.49 -3.11
N LYS A 134 -2.03 4.23 -2.94
CA LYS A 134 -2.77 3.22 -2.18
C LYS A 134 -1.83 2.41 -1.31
N VAL A 135 -2.38 1.85 -0.24
CA VAL A 135 -1.64 0.92 0.62
C VAL A 135 -1.28 -0.32 -0.17
N ASP A 136 0.02 -0.61 -0.20
CA ASP A 136 0.59 -1.85 -0.68
C ASP A 136 0.75 -2.81 0.50
N VAL A 137 -0.16 -3.76 0.61
CA VAL A 137 -0.20 -4.72 1.74
C VAL A 137 1.00 -5.68 1.68
N VAL A 138 1.41 -6.07 0.47
CA VAL A 138 2.57 -6.96 0.29
C VAL A 138 3.86 -6.26 0.69
N ALA A 139 4.06 -5.01 0.26
CA ALA A 139 5.22 -4.22 0.64
C ALA A 139 5.25 -3.87 2.15
N SER A 140 4.06 -3.67 2.75
CA SER A 140 3.93 -3.33 4.18
C SER A 140 4.09 -4.54 5.11
N PHE A 141 3.50 -5.69 4.75
CA PHE A 141 3.34 -6.84 5.66
C PHE A 141 3.83 -8.16 5.05
N GLY A 142 4.45 -8.12 3.87
CA GLY A 142 4.88 -9.31 3.14
C GLY A 142 5.80 -10.23 3.94
N SER A 143 6.64 -9.69 4.82
CA SER A 143 7.53 -10.49 5.66
C SER A 143 6.79 -11.45 6.59
N THR A 144 5.59 -11.09 7.07
CA THR A 144 4.75 -11.95 7.91
C THR A 144 3.93 -12.97 7.12
N LEU A 145 3.78 -12.74 5.81
CA LEU A 145 2.95 -13.52 4.91
C LEU A 145 3.77 -14.38 3.95
N VAL A 146 5.08 -14.18 3.88
CA VAL A 146 5.97 -14.67 2.79
C VAL A 146 5.82 -16.17 2.50
N ALA A 147 5.72 -17.02 3.51
CA ALA A 147 5.58 -18.46 3.31
C ALA A 147 4.29 -18.81 2.56
N ARG A 148 3.15 -18.23 2.99
CA ARG A 148 1.84 -18.46 2.36
C ARG A 148 1.76 -17.84 0.96
N LEU A 149 2.40 -16.69 0.77
CA LEU A 149 2.48 -16.04 -0.54
C LEU A 149 3.32 -16.87 -1.52
N ALA A 150 4.40 -17.49 -1.07
CA ALA A 150 5.22 -18.40 -1.88
C ALA A 150 4.45 -19.66 -2.30
N ASP A 151 3.69 -20.27 -1.38
CA ASP A 151 2.85 -21.43 -1.70
C ASP A 151 1.85 -21.12 -2.83
N VAL A 152 1.27 -19.92 -2.83
CA VAL A 152 0.37 -19.47 -3.90
C VAL A 152 1.10 -19.37 -5.24
N VAL A 153 2.32 -18.83 -5.26
CA VAL A 153 3.13 -18.73 -6.49
C VAL A 153 3.36 -20.12 -7.09
N GLU A 154 3.69 -21.11 -6.26
CA GLU A 154 3.85 -22.50 -6.71
C GLU A 154 2.55 -23.07 -7.29
N VAL A 155 1.41 -22.82 -6.62
CA VAL A 155 0.09 -23.26 -7.11
C VAL A 155 -0.22 -22.64 -8.47
N VAL A 156 -0.02 -21.34 -8.63
CA VAL A 156 -0.28 -20.64 -9.90
C VAL A 156 0.67 -21.11 -10.99
N ALA A 157 1.94 -21.34 -10.68
CA ALA A 157 2.93 -21.87 -11.63
C ALA A 157 2.56 -23.27 -12.16
N ALA A 158 2.03 -24.11 -11.30
CA ALA A 158 1.67 -25.49 -11.64
C ALA A 158 0.36 -25.63 -12.45
N ASN A 159 -0.45 -24.57 -12.54
CA ASN A 159 -1.74 -24.59 -13.22
C ASN A 159 -1.68 -23.88 -14.57
N SER A 160 -2.69 -24.10 -15.43
CA SER A 160 -2.83 -23.47 -16.75
C SER A 160 -4.28 -23.08 -17.02
N GLY A 161 -4.46 -22.19 -18.01
CA GLY A 161 -5.75 -21.66 -18.42
C GLY A 161 -5.94 -20.21 -18.04
N ASP A 162 -6.98 -19.57 -18.56
CA ASP A 162 -7.19 -18.12 -18.52
C ASP A 162 -7.11 -17.52 -17.09
N GLY A 163 -7.66 -18.23 -16.08
CA GLY A 163 -7.57 -17.77 -14.69
C GLY A 163 -6.16 -17.82 -14.12
N ALA A 164 -5.41 -18.89 -14.41
CA ALA A 164 -4.01 -19.01 -14.00
C ALA A 164 -3.12 -17.98 -14.72
N ASP A 165 -3.39 -17.71 -15.99
CA ASP A 165 -2.61 -16.75 -16.77
C ASP A 165 -2.80 -15.32 -16.26
N ARG A 166 -4.03 -14.93 -15.90
CA ARG A 166 -4.32 -13.64 -15.27
C ARG A 166 -3.65 -13.50 -13.91
N LEU A 167 -3.71 -14.54 -13.09
CA LEU A 167 -3.04 -14.54 -11.80
C LEU A 167 -1.52 -14.45 -11.95
N ARG A 168 -0.92 -15.13 -12.94
CA ARG A 168 0.52 -14.99 -13.24
C ARG A 168 0.89 -13.56 -13.58
N GLN A 169 0.11 -12.90 -14.43
CA GLN A 169 0.33 -11.50 -14.79
C GLN A 169 0.27 -10.63 -13.53
N MET A 170 -0.82 -10.71 -12.76
CA MET A 170 -0.99 -9.95 -11.52
C MET A 170 0.16 -10.21 -10.53
N LEU A 171 0.57 -11.48 -10.34
CA LEU A 171 1.66 -11.83 -9.46
C LEU A 171 3.00 -11.28 -9.94
N GLY A 172 3.27 -11.31 -11.25
CA GLY A 172 4.46 -10.70 -11.83
C GLY A 172 4.60 -9.22 -11.50
N ASP A 173 3.48 -8.49 -11.53
CA ASP A 173 3.41 -7.06 -11.21
C ASP A 173 3.66 -6.76 -9.72
N GLN A 174 3.64 -7.80 -8.85
CA GLN A 174 3.91 -7.63 -7.40
C GLN A 174 5.41 -7.77 -7.04
N LYS A 175 6.28 -8.07 -7.99
CA LYS A 175 7.72 -8.22 -7.71
C LYS A 175 8.30 -6.98 -7.04
N ASP A 176 8.00 -5.78 -7.53
CA ASP A 176 8.51 -4.52 -6.98
C ASP A 176 8.04 -4.31 -5.52
N SER A 177 6.83 -4.74 -5.18
CA SER A 177 6.29 -4.72 -3.82
C SER A 177 7.07 -5.65 -2.88
N VAL A 178 7.46 -6.83 -3.36
CA VAL A 178 8.30 -7.76 -2.60
C VAL A 178 9.72 -7.24 -2.47
N ASP A 179 10.28 -6.59 -3.49
CA ASP A 179 11.60 -5.97 -3.44
C ASP A 179 11.64 -4.85 -2.38
N ILE A 180 10.63 -3.98 -2.33
CA ILE A 180 10.50 -2.97 -1.28
C ILE A 180 10.35 -3.60 0.11
N ALA A 181 9.55 -4.68 0.23
CA ALA A 181 9.43 -5.40 1.50
C ALA A 181 10.79 -5.93 1.98
N SER A 182 11.59 -6.52 1.08
CA SER A 182 12.91 -7.09 1.39
C SER A 182 13.95 -6.03 1.78
N SER A 183 13.77 -4.78 1.36
CA SER A 183 14.67 -3.66 1.65
C SER A 183 14.58 -3.14 3.09
N ASP A 184 13.60 -3.61 3.86
CA ASP A 184 13.45 -3.23 5.26
C ASP A 184 14.67 -3.65 6.09
N THR A 185 15.32 -2.65 6.71
CA THR A 185 16.54 -2.89 7.50
C THR A 185 16.25 -3.52 8.86
N ALA A 186 15.00 -3.46 9.33
CA ALA A 186 14.56 -4.08 10.58
C ALA A 186 14.29 -5.58 10.45
N LEU A 187 14.23 -6.13 9.22
CA LEU A 187 13.99 -7.56 8.98
C LEU A 187 15.13 -8.43 9.46
N GLU A 188 14.76 -9.54 10.10
CA GLU A 188 15.69 -10.66 10.29
C GLU A 188 16.16 -11.23 8.96
N GLU A 189 17.41 -11.73 8.91
CA GLU A 189 18.02 -12.22 7.68
C GLU A 189 17.22 -13.37 7.03
N THR A 190 16.62 -14.25 7.84
CA THR A 190 15.77 -15.35 7.34
C THR A 190 14.52 -14.83 6.62
N ALA A 191 13.86 -13.80 7.16
CA ALA A 191 12.69 -13.19 6.53
C ALA A 191 13.08 -12.45 5.25
N ARG A 192 14.21 -11.74 5.27
CA ARG A 192 14.74 -11.07 4.08
C ARG A 192 15.05 -12.06 2.98
N GLN A 193 15.73 -13.17 3.29
CA GLN A 193 16.05 -14.19 2.30
C GLN A 193 14.79 -14.81 1.70
N ALA A 194 13.78 -15.10 2.51
CA ALA A 194 12.50 -15.63 2.02
C ALA A 194 11.79 -14.66 1.07
N LEU A 195 11.86 -13.35 1.32
CA LEU A 195 11.32 -12.34 0.39
C LEU A 195 12.11 -12.27 -0.91
N LEU A 196 13.44 -12.39 -0.86
CA LEU A 196 14.28 -12.43 -2.07
C LEU A 196 14.00 -13.67 -2.92
N ASP A 197 13.82 -14.83 -2.29
CA ASP A 197 13.45 -16.08 -2.97
C ASP A 197 12.05 -15.94 -3.61
N LEU A 198 11.10 -15.30 -2.93
CA LEU A 198 9.77 -14.99 -3.46
C LEU A 198 9.86 -14.03 -4.67
N ALA A 199 10.68 -12.98 -4.61
CA ALA A 199 10.88 -12.06 -5.72
C ALA A 199 11.45 -12.77 -6.97
N GLU A 200 12.41 -13.72 -6.77
CA GLU A 200 12.92 -14.55 -7.85
C GLU A 200 11.84 -15.46 -8.44
N ALA A 201 10.99 -16.07 -7.60
CA ALA A 201 9.89 -16.91 -8.05
C ALA A 201 8.88 -16.11 -8.89
N LEU A 202 8.53 -14.89 -8.47
CA LEU A 202 7.65 -13.98 -9.22
C LEU A 202 8.24 -13.59 -10.58
N GLN A 203 9.54 -13.32 -10.63
CA GLN A 203 10.23 -13.01 -11.89
C GLN A 203 10.19 -14.19 -12.87
N ASN A 204 10.28 -15.41 -12.36
CA ASN A 204 10.21 -16.62 -13.19
C ASN A 204 8.79 -16.90 -13.71
N LEU A 205 7.74 -16.44 -13.03
CA LEU A 205 6.35 -16.52 -13.52
C LEU A 205 6.10 -15.63 -14.74
N SER A 206 6.81 -14.51 -14.84
CA SER A 206 6.60 -13.48 -15.87
C SER A 206 7.47 -13.72 -17.13
N SER A 207 8.29 -14.77 -17.13
CA SER A 207 9.24 -15.11 -18.22
C SER A 207 8.68 -16.14 -19.17
#